data_fa3b4b833b6c8afedf13b6071089714b
#
_entry.id   fa3b4b833b6c8afedf13b6071089714b
#
_cell.length_a   1.000
_cell.length_b   1.000
_cell.length_c   1.000
_cell.angle_alpha   90.00
_cell.angle_beta   90.00
_cell.angle_gamma   90.00
#
_symmetry.space_group_name_H-M   'P 1'
#
loop_
_entity.id
_entity.type
_entity.pdbx_description
1 polymer ?
#
loop_
_entity_poly.entity_id
_entity_poly.type
_entity_poly.pdbx_seq_one_letter_code
_entity_poly.pdbx_strand_id
1 'polypeptide(L)'
;SKVNENLPKYSTVFPTSSSENLIYGEMGNKDWTEGFWTGILWLLYEDTNEKKYLSALETLLRTFQERLDQNIGLNTHDIGFLYSLSTLAGYKITGNEKALELSVRAADRLMERYSEKAQIIQAWGNLEDPKEKGRMIIDCLMNLSLLYNISEITGEKKYKEAAEHHAKQAQ
;
A
#
# COMPACT_ATOMS: atom_id res chain seq x y z
N SER A 1 -2.11 11.81 22.80
CA SER A 1 -2.76 11.95 21.47
C SER A 1 -3.64 10.73 21.21
N LYS A 2 -4.61 10.83 20.35
CA LYS A 2 -5.50 9.71 19.98
C LYS A 2 -4.75 8.48 19.48
N VAL A 3 -3.62 8.67 18.80
CA VAL A 3 -2.78 7.56 18.37
C VAL A 3 -2.19 6.82 19.55
N ASN A 4 -1.70 7.53 20.58
CA ASN A 4 -1.16 6.88 21.79
C ASN A 4 -2.21 6.08 22.56
N GLU A 5 -3.46 6.54 22.58
CA GLU A 5 -4.58 5.84 23.20
C GLU A 5 -4.92 4.55 22.42
N ASN A 6 -4.78 4.57 21.10
CA ASN A 6 -5.12 3.47 20.20
C ASN A 6 -3.95 2.51 19.93
N LEU A 7 -2.70 2.93 20.14
CA LEU A 7 -1.52 2.14 19.83
C LEU A 7 -1.51 0.76 20.52
N PRO A 8 -1.87 0.61 21.80
CA PRO A 8 -1.93 -0.72 22.43
C PRO A 8 -2.91 -1.66 21.75
N LYS A 9 -4.03 -1.14 21.27
CA LYS A 9 -5.07 -1.91 20.57
C LYS A 9 -4.62 -2.35 19.18
N TYR A 10 -3.96 -1.46 18.42
CA TYR A 10 -3.61 -1.68 17.03
C TYR A 10 -2.10 -1.87 16.80
N SER A 11 -1.39 -2.43 17.77
CA SER A 11 0.05 -2.73 17.64
C SER A 11 0.33 -4.02 16.87
N THR A 12 -0.66 -4.92 16.76
CA THR A 12 -0.54 -6.23 16.08
C THR A 12 -1.65 -6.50 15.08
N VAL A 13 -2.67 -5.66 15.07
CA VAL A 13 -3.84 -5.70 14.18
C VAL A 13 -4.11 -4.31 13.63
N PHE A 14 -5.10 -4.17 12.77
CA PHE A 14 -5.46 -2.90 12.14
C PHE A 14 -6.86 -2.44 12.55
N PRO A 15 -7.14 -1.13 12.54
CA PRO A 15 -8.49 -0.64 12.63
C PRO A 15 -9.29 -1.06 11.38
N THR A 16 -10.58 -1.37 11.56
CA THR A 16 -11.49 -1.60 10.44
C THR A 16 -11.60 -0.38 9.54
N SER A 17 -11.96 -0.57 8.26
CA SER A 17 -12.13 0.52 7.28
C SER A 17 -13.24 1.51 7.63
N SER A 18 -14.18 1.11 8.46
CA SER A 18 -15.26 1.96 8.97
C SER A 18 -15.47 1.76 10.48
N SER A 19 -15.98 2.80 11.16
CA SER A 19 -16.32 2.73 12.57
C SER A 19 -17.80 2.34 12.75
N GLU A 20 -18.08 1.62 13.84
CA GLU A 20 -19.43 1.41 14.35
C GLU A 20 -19.56 2.15 15.69
N ASN A 21 -20.61 2.98 15.82
CA ASN A 21 -20.81 3.84 16.99
C ASN A 21 -19.54 4.66 17.38
N LEU A 22 -18.83 5.20 16.39
CA LEU A 22 -17.60 5.97 16.53
C LEU A 22 -16.40 5.16 17.07
N ILE A 23 -16.47 3.85 17.05
CA ILE A 23 -15.41 2.95 17.50
C ILE A 23 -14.98 2.08 16.31
N TYR A 24 -13.67 2.06 16.02
CA TYR A 24 -13.10 1.14 15.05
C TYR A 24 -12.91 -0.24 15.67
N GLY A 25 -13.34 -1.27 14.95
CA GLY A 25 -13.06 -2.67 15.27
C GLY A 25 -11.60 -3.06 15.01
N GLU A 26 -11.30 -4.33 15.17
CA GLU A 26 -9.99 -4.91 14.88
C GLU A 26 -10.08 -5.83 13.66
N MET A 27 -9.07 -5.78 12.80
CA MET A 27 -8.98 -6.65 11.62
C MET A 27 -7.53 -7.04 11.31
N GLY A 28 -7.36 -8.16 10.59
CA GLY A 28 -6.07 -8.55 10.03
C GLY A 28 -5.74 -7.77 8.76
N ASN A 29 -4.53 -7.96 8.23
CA ASN A 29 -4.07 -7.31 6.99
C ASN A 29 -4.68 -7.95 5.74
N LYS A 30 -5.89 -7.57 5.36
CA LYS A 30 -6.64 -8.20 4.25
C LYS A 30 -7.55 -7.26 3.45
N ASP A 31 -7.73 -6.01 3.90
CA ASP A 31 -8.54 -4.98 3.25
C ASP A 31 -7.62 -3.93 2.59
N TRP A 32 -8.11 -2.76 2.21
CA TRP A 32 -7.36 -1.72 1.51
C TRP A 32 -6.83 -0.60 2.42
N THR A 33 -7.28 -0.52 3.66
CA THR A 33 -7.01 0.61 4.57
C THR A 33 -5.82 0.42 5.51
N GLU A 34 -5.24 -0.76 5.61
CA GLU A 34 -4.20 -1.07 6.60
C GLU A 34 -2.93 -0.22 6.45
N GLY A 35 -2.62 0.17 5.20
CA GLY A 35 -1.51 1.09 4.92
C GLY A 35 -1.64 2.43 5.62
N PHE A 36 -2.84 2.95 5.82
CA PHE A 36 -3.05 4.26 6.47
C PHE A 36 -2.64 4.24 7.94
N TRP A 37 -2.93 3.16 8.67
CA TRP A 37 -2.50 3.04 10.06
C TRP A 37 -0.97 3.00 10.18
N THR A 38 -0.30 2.20 9.37
CA THR A 38 1.17 2.18 9.34
C THR A 38 1.74 3.53 8.90
N GLY A 39 1.13 4.20 7.93
CA GLY A 39 1.53 5.54 7.50
C GLY A 39 1.49 6.57 8.63
N ILE A 40 0.42 6.57 9.44
CA ILE A 40 0.32 7.44 10.64
C ILE A 40 1.43 7.12 11.64
N LEU A 41 1.73 5.85 11.88
CA LEU A 41 2.79 5.45 12.81
C LEU A 41 4.17 5.84 12.29
N TRP A 42 4.42 5.76 10.96
CA TRP A 42 5.67 6.20 10.35
C TRP A 42 5.88 7.71 10.51
N LEU A 43 4.86 8.54 10.26
CA LEU A 43 4.93 9.98 10.47
C LEU A 43 5.24 10.33 11.92
N LEU A 44 4.63 9.62 12.87
CA LEU A 44 4.91 9.85 14.30
C LEU A 44 6.31 9.36 14.70
N TYR A 45 6.80 8.28 14.12
CA TYR A 45 8.16 7.82 14.37
C TYR A 45 9.18 8.81 13.81
N GLU A 46 8.97 9.32 12.60
CA GLU A 46 9.83 10.33 11.97
C GLU A 46 9.88 11.63 12.78
N ASP A 47 8.73 12.09 13.29
CA ASP A 47 8.63 13.33 14.09
C ASP A 47 9.21 13.19 15.51
N THR A 48 8.98 12.06 16.17
CA THR A 48 9.27 11.91 17.62
C THR A 48 10.44 11.00 17.95
N ASN A 49 10.84 10.14 17.02
CA ASN A 49 11.82 9.06 17.21
C ASN A 49 11.50 8.11 18.39
N GLU A 50 10.21 8.02 18.80
CA GLU A 50 9.79 7.17 19.90
C GLU A 50 9.75 5.68 19.48
N LYS A 51 10.53 4.85 20.15
CA LYS A 51 10.68 3.41 19.86
C LYS A 51 9.37 2.61 19.89
N LYS A 52 8.37 3.07 20.62
CA LYS A 52 7.06 2.39 20.68
C LYS A 52 6.37 2.29 19.32
N TYR A 53 6.50 3.34 18.48
CA TYR A 53 5.94 3.33 17.13
C TYR A 53 6.72 2.36 16.23
N LEU A 54 8.06 2.40 16.29
CA LEU A 54 8.90 1.48 15.53
C LEU A 54 8.62 0.02 15.89
N SER A 55 8.48 -0.31 17.17
CA SER A 55 8.18 -1.68 17.61
C SER A 55 6.83 -2.19 17.09
N ALA A 56 5.80 -1.33 17.08
CA ALA A 56 4.51 -1.68 16.47
C ALA A 56 4.64 -1.85 14.95
N LEU A 57 5.34 -0.94 14.27
CA LEU A 57 5.59 -1.00 12.84
C LEU A 57 6.32 -2.28 12.42
N GLU A 58 7.37 -2.69 13.14
CA GLU A 58 8.09 -3.94 12.86
C GLU A 58 7.16 -5.16 12.91
N THR A 59 6.21 -5.17 13.83
CA THR A 59 5.22 -6.24 13.94
C THR A 59 4.22 -6.19 12.80
N LEU A 60 3.67 -5.01 12.51
CA LEU A 60 2.68 -4.82 11.45
C LEU A 60 3.27 -5.09 10.06
N LEU A 61 4.52 -4.69 9.79
CA LEU A 61 5.19 -4.91 8.50
C LEU A 61 5.37 -6.40 8.15
N ARG A 62 5.49 -7.29 9.14
CA ARG A 62 5.52 -8.74 8.90
C ARG A 62 4.21 -9.20 8.24
N THR A 63 3.09 -8.61 8.61
CA THR A 63 1.79 -8.95 8.01
C THR A 63 1.69 -8.53 6.53
N PHE A 64 2.39 -7.45 6.11
CA PHE A 64 2.49 -7.07 4.70
C PHE A 64 3.37 -8.05 3.90
N GLN A 65 4.43 -8.59 4.49
CA GLN A 65 5.18 -9.68 3.90
C GLN A 65 4.31 -10.93 3.72
N GLU A 66 3.63 -11.36 4.78
CA GLU A 66 2.72 -12.52 4.74
C GLU A 66 1.63 -12.35 3.68
N ARG A 67 1.09 -11.13 3.56
CA ARG A 67 0.08 -10.77 2.55
C ARG A 67 0.58 -10.99 1.12
N LEU A 68 1.84 -10.59 0.81
CA LEU A 68 2.48 -10.87 -0.48
C LEU A 68 2.76 -12.36 -0.67
N ASP A 69 3.30 -13.02 0.34
CA ASP A 69 3.69 -14.42 0.27
C ASP A 69 2.48 -15.35 0.04
N GLN A 70 1.33 -15.01 0.65
CA GLN A 70 0.09 -15.77 0.57
C GLN A 70 -0.92 -15.21 -0.44
N ASN A 71 -0.58 -14.12 -1.15
CA ASN A 71 -1.45 -13.46 -2.13
C ASN A 71 -2.83 -13.06 -1.56
N ILE A 72 -2.87 -12.51 -0.33
CA ILE A 72 -4.11 -12.16 0.35
C ILE A 72 -4.62 -10.80 -0.11
N GLY A 73 -5.81 -10.74 -0.73
CA GLY A 73 -6.48 -9.49 -1.09
C GLY A 73 -5.69 -8.57 -2.03
N LEU A 74 -4.84 -9.13 -2.90
CA LEU A 74 -3.98 -8.38 -3.83
C LEU A 74 -4.54 -8.28 -5.25
N ASN A 75 -5.82 -8.60 -5.45
CA ASN A 75 -6.47 -8.45 -6.76
C ASN A 75 -7.12 -7.05 -6.92
N THR A 76 -6.36 -6.02 -6.58
CA THR A 76 -6.79 -4.63 -6.54
C THR A 76 -5.63 -3.68 -6.83
N HIS A 77 -5.91 -2.46 -7.31
CA HIS A 77 -4.91 -1.40 -7.44
C HIS A 77 -4.48 -0.81 -6.08
N ASP A 78 -5.24 -1.05 -5.02
CA ASP A 78 -4.97 -0.54 -3.67
C ASP A 78 -3.65 -1.06 -3.07
N ILE A 79 -2.98 -1.99 -3.75
CA ILE A 79 -1.57 -2.33 -3.50
C ILE A 79 -0.72 -1.04 -3.41
N GLY A 80 -1.04 -0.02 -4.22
CA GLY A 80 -0.39 1.28 -4.15
C GLY A 80 -0.53 1.93 -2.78
N PHE A 81 -1.74 2.03 -2.21
CA PHE A 81 -1.97 2.55 -0.86
C PHE A 81 -1.25 1.70 0.20
N LEU A 82 -1.47 0.39 0.13
CA LEU A 82 -0.98 -0.55 1.12
C LEU A 82 0.53 -0.46 1.30
N TYR A 83 1.28 -0.49 0.20
CA TYR A 83 2.73 -0.62 0.26
C TYR A 83 3.48 0.72 0.20
N SER A 84 2.88 1.79 -0.34
CA SER A 84 3.46 3.14 -0.23
C SER A 84 3.52 3.61 1.22
N LEU A 85 2.45 3.38 1.98
CA LEU A 85 2.29 3.86 3.35
C LEU A 85 2.84 2.89 4.41
N SER A 86 3.24 1.70 4.02
CA SER A 86 3.81 0.70 4.92
C SER A 86 5.29 0.46 4.64
N THR A 87 5.61 -0.46 3.73
CA THR A 87 6.99 -0.90 3.49
C THR A 87 7.84 0.17 2.82
N LEU A 88 7.31 0.90 1.83
CA LEU A 88 8.06 1.96 1.16
C LEU A 88 8.38 3.13 2.11
N ALA A 89 7.40 3.56 2.91
CA ALA A 89 7.63 4.55 3.97
C ALA A 89 8.69 4.06 4.95
N GLY A 90 8.64 2.78 5.33
CA GLY A 90 9.63 2.15 6.18
C GLY A 90 11.05 2.22 5.62
N TYR A 91 11.22 1.89 4.34
CA TYR A 91 12.51 2.03 3.68
C TYR A 91 13.00 3.48 3.66
N LYS A 92 12.14 4.43 3.28
CA LYS A 92 12.52 5.85 3.18
C LYS A 92 12.96 6.44 4.52
N ILE A 93 12.35 6.03 5.62
CA ILE A 93 12.64 6.57 6.96
C ILE A 93 13.81 5.84 7.62
N THR A 94 13.97 4.55 7.40
CA THR A 94 14.94 3.73 8.15
C THR A 94 16.08 3.17 7.30
N GLY A 95 15.99 3.20 5.98
CA GLY A 95 16.94 2.52 5.09
C GLY A 95 16.82 0.99 5.11
N ASN A 96 15.72 0.42 5.59
CA ASN A 96 15.55 -1.02 5.70
C ASN A 96 15.39 -1.68 4.32
N GLU A 97 16.43 -2.37 3.86
CA GLU A 97 16.49 -3.02 2.54
C GLU A 97 15.42 -4.12 2.35
N LYS A 98 15.02 -4.80 3.42
CA LYS A 98 13.93 -5.78 3.34
C LYS A 98 12.59 -5.09 3.06
N ALA A 99 12.37 -3.91 3.61
CA ALA A 99 11.17 -3.12 3.32
C ALA A 99 11.17 -2.63 1.86
N LEU A 100 12.34 -2.29 1.30
CA LEU A 100 12.48 -1.99 -0.12
C LEU A 100 12.16 -3.22 -0.99
N GLU A 101 12.73 -4.39 -0.69
CA GLU A 101 12.42 -5.64 -1.40
C GLU A 101 10.91 -5.90 -1.47
N LEU A 102 10.22 -5.78 -0.33
CA LEU A 102 8.77 -5.95 -0.27
C LEU A 102 8.02 -4.91 -1.12
N SER A 103 8.51 -3.67 -1.15
CA SER A 103 7.91 -2.60 -1.95
C SER A 103 8.09 -2.82 -3.45
N VAL A 104 9.24 -3.36 -3.88
CA VAL A 104 9.49 -3.76 -5.28
C VAL A 104 8.55 -4.91 -5.67
N ARG A 105 8.43 -5.95 -4.84
CA ARG A 105 7.50 -7.06 -5.07
C ARG A 105 6.04 -6.58 -5.17
N ALA A 106 5.65 -5.60 -4.35
CA ALA A 106 4.33 -5.01 -4.41
C ALA A 106 4.12 -4.21 -5.71
N ALA A 107 5.14 -3.47 -6.15
CA ALA A 107 5.09 -2.77 -7.43
C ALA A 107 4.97 -3.74 -8.61
N ASP A 108 5.72 -4.84 -8.62
CA ASP A 108 5.59 -5.89 -9.64
C ASP A 108 4.17 -6.49 -9.63
N ARG A 109 3.61 -6.74 -8.43
CA ARG A 109 2.25 -7.24 -8.29
C ARG A 109 1.21 -6.23 -8.82
N LEU A 110 1.42 -4.94 -8.60
CA LEU A 110 0.55 -3.89 -9.15
C LEU A 110 0.67 -3.83 -10.67
N MET A 111 1.87 -4.00 -11.23
CA MET A 111 2.12 -4.03 -12.68
C MET A 111 1.39 -5.18 -13.39
N GLU A 112 1.09 -6.30 -12.73
CA GLU A 112 0.28 -7.37 -13.32
C GLU A 112 -1.13 -6.90 -13.71
N ARG A 113 -1.60 -5.78 -13.12
CA ARG A 113 -2.90 -5.18 -13.43
C ARG A 113 -2.82 -4.11 -14.53
N TYR A 114 -1.63 -3.82 -15.03
CA TYR A 114 -1.43 -2.86 -16.11
C TYR A 114 -1.76 -3.49 -17.48
N SER A 115 -2.59 -2.80 -18.24
CA SER A 115 -2.93 -3.16 -19.62
C SER A 115 -2.18 -2.25 -20.59
N GLU A 116 -1.21 -2.77 -21.30
CA GLU A 116 -0.49 -1.99 -22.35
C GLU A 116 -1.44 -1.45 -23.42
N LYS A 117 -2.45 -2.23 -23.80
CA LYS A 117 -3.41 -1.82 -24.85
C LYS A 117 -4.30 -0.65 -24.38
N ALA A 118 -4.77 -0.69 -23.14
CA ALA A 118 -5.64 0.34 -22.57
C ALA A 118 -4.83 1.46 -21.89
N GLN A 119 -3.56 1.22 -21.60
CA GLN A 119 -2.65 2.11 -20.87
C GLN A 119 -3.17 2.48 -19.47
N ILE A 120 -3.83 1.53 -18.79
CA ILE A 120 -4.36 1.71 -17.45
C ILE A 120 -3.97 0.56 -16.54
N ILE A 121 -4.01 0.83 -15.24
CA ILE A 121 -3.98 -0.16 -14.16
C ILE A 121 -5.43 -0.41 -13.75
N GLN A 122 -5.93 -1.62 -13.94
CA GLN A 122 -7.31 -1.96 -13.59
C GLN A 122 -7.52 -1.97 -12.09
N ALA A 123 -8.56 -1.30 -11.60
CA ALA A 123 -8.82 -1.11 -10.17
C ALA A 123 -9.03 -2.44 -9.43
N TRP A 124 -10.00 -3.25 -9.84
CA TRP A 124 -10.28 -4.60 -9.30
C TRP A 124 -10.94 -5.48 -10.35
N GLY A 125 -11.28 -6.71 -9.98
CA GLY A 125 -11.99 -7.65 -10.83
C GLY A 125 -11.06 -8.51 -11.71
N ASN A 126 -11.66 -9.42 -12.44
CA ASN A 126 -10.95 -10.35 -13.30
C ASN A 126 -10.39 -9.63 -14.54
N LEU A 127 -9.09 -9.73 -14.76
CA LEU A 127 -8.38 -9.12 -15.90
C LEU A 127 -8.78 -9.73 -17.25
N GLU A 128 -9.27 -10.96 -17.25
CA GLU A 128 -9.67 -11.67 -18.47
C GLU A 128 -11.17 -11.50 -18.81
N ASP A 129 -12.00 -11.05 -17.86
CA ASP A 129 -13.43 -10.84 -18.12
C ASP A 129 -13.67 -9.53 -18.89
N PRO A 130 -14.20 -9.59 -20.13
CA PRO A 130 -14.47 -8.39 -20.93
C PRO A 130 -15.41 -7.37 -20.27
N LYS A 131 -16.25 -7.82 -19.33
CA LYS A 131 -17.19 -6.95 -18.58
C LYS A 131 -16.51 -6.18 -17.45
N GLU A 132 -15.34 -6.64 -17.01
CA GLU A 132 -14.59 -6.03 -15.92
C GLU A 132 -13.35 -5.29 -16.39
N LYS A 133 -12.88 -5.54 -17.61
CA LYS A 133 -11.73 -4.86 -18.23
C LYS A 133 -11.92 -3.34 -18.28
N GLY A 134 -10.86 -2.61 -17.92
CA GLY A 134 -10.84 -1.15 -18.04
C GLY A 134 -11.47 -0.41 -16.84
N ARG A 135 -11.76 -1.10 -15.74
CA ARG A 135 -12.32 -0.48 -14.55
C ARG A 135 -11.32 0.47 -13.89
N MET A 136 -11.71 1.74 -13.80
CA MET A 136 -10.99 2.81 -13.11
C MET A 136 -11.91 3.51 -12.12
N ILE A 137 -11.35 4.06 -11.04
CA ILE A 137 -12.06 4.87 -10.06
C ILE A 137 -11.24 6.11 -9.69
N ILE A 138 -11.86 7.07 -9.00
CA ILE A 138 -11.32 8.41 -8.76
C ILE A 138 -9.99 8.41 -8.01
N ASP A 139 -9.74 7.44 -7.14
CA ASP A 139 -8.52 7.33 -6.33
C ASP A 139 -7.34 6.66 -7.05
N CYS A 140 -7.53 6.26 -8.31
CA CYS A 140 -6.51 5.52 -9.08
C CYS A 140 -5.14 6.20 -9.11
N LEU A 141 -5.11 7.55 -9.15
CA LEU A 141 -3.85 8.31 -9.20
C LEU A 141 -3.04 8.22 -7.90
N MET A 142 -3.69 8.06 -6.75
CA MET A 142 -3.01 7.94 -5.47
C MET A 142 -2.22 6.64 -5.34
N ASN A 143 -2.63 5.60 -6.06
CA ASN A 143 -1.95 4.31 -6.09
C ASN A 143 -0.65 4.33 -6.90
N LEU A 144 -0.47 5.33 -7.78
CA LEU A 144 0.71 5.44 -8.63
C LEU A 144 1.98 5.84 -7.87
N SER A 145 1.85 6.37 -6.66
CA SER A 145 3.01 6.79 -5.86
C SER A 145 4.00 5.64 -5.63
N LEU A 146 3.52 4.41 -5.46
CA LEU A 146 4.36 3.22 -5.36
C LEU A 146 5.26 3.07 -6.61
N LEU A 147 4.66 3.11 -7.79
CA LEU A 147 5.37 2.90 -9.05
C LEU A 147 6.40 4.00 -9.33
N TYR A 148 6.04 5.28 -9.12
CA TYR A 148 6.98 6.38 -9.30
C TYR A 148 8.20 6.26 -8.39
N ASN A 149 7.98 5.98 -7.11
CA ASN A 149 9.06 5.84 -6.14
C ASN A 149 9.95 4.62 -6.42
N ILE A 150 9.36 3.48 -6.77
CA ILE A 150 10.15 2.28 -7.10
C ILE A 150 10.97 2.50 -8.38
N SER A 151 10.39 3.18 -9.40
CA SER A 151 11.16 3.55 -10.59
C SER A 151 12.36 4.46 -10.26
N GLU A 152 12.17 5.44 -9.38
CA GLU A 152 13.23 6.36 -8.96
C GLU A 152 14.35 5.62 -8.20
N ILE A 153 13.99 4.74 -7.27
CA ILE A 153 14.94 4.02 -6.42
C ILE A 153 15.71 2.95 -7.21
N THR A 154 15.03 2.20 -8.10
CA THR A 154 15.62 1.07 -8.82
C THR A 154 16.23 1.46 -10.17
N GLY A 155 15.83 2.59 -10.75
CA GLY A 155 16.16 2.99 -12.13
C GLY A 155 15.33 2.26 -13.21
N GLU A 156 14.41 1.37 -12.84
CA GLU A 156 13.56 0.65 -13.79
C GLU A 156 12.41 1.52 -14.30
N LYS A 157 12.51 1.91 -15.58
CA LYS A 157 11.56 2.84 -16.21
C LYS A 157 10.15 2.29 -16.38
N LYS A 158 10.00 0.96 -16.47
CA LYS A 158 8.70 0.30 -16.69
C LYS A 158 7.60 0.79 -15.73
N TYR A 159 7.96 1.01 -14.47
CA TYR A 159 7.01 1.45 -13.43
C TYR A 159 6.52 2.89 -13.69
N LYS A 160 7.47 3.80 -13.94
CA LYS A 160 7.14 5.20 -14.25
C LYS A 160 6.33 5.32 -15.53
N GLU A 161 6.71 4.59 -16.58
CA GLU A 161 6.01 4.61 -17.86
C GLU A 161 4.54 4.15 -17.70
N ALA A 162 4.31 3.05 -16.98
CA ALA A 162 2.94 2.59 -16.69
C ALA A 162 2.14 3.61 -15.88
N ALA A 163 2.76 4.24 -14.87
CA ALA A 163 2.12 5.27 -14.06
C ALA A 163 1.78 6.51 -14.90
N GLU A 164 2.68 6.99 -15.76
CA GLU A 164 2.45 8.13 -16.64
C GLU A 164 1.34 7.85 -17.68
N HIS A 165 1.32 6.65 -18.24
CA HIS A 165 0.26 6.23 -19.15
C HIS A 165 -1.10 6.24 -18.45
N HIS A 166 -1.17 5.62 -17.28
CA HIS A 166 -2.41 5.59 -16.49
C HIS A 166 -2.89 7.00 -16.09
N ALA A 167 -1.96 7.87 -15.68
CA ALA A 167 -2.30 9.25 -15.34
C ALA A 167 -2.87 10.04 -16.52
N LYS A 168 -2.38 9.81 -17.74
CA LYS A 168 -2.93 10.41 -18.97
C LYS A 168 -4.35 9.92 -19.29
N GLN A 169 -4.66 8.66 -18.99
CA GLN A 169 -5.99 8.10 -19.22
C GLN A 169 -7.01 8.58 -18.18
N ALA A 170 -6.55 9.05 -17.02
CA ALA A 170 -7.40 9.53 -15.93
C ALA A 170 -7.75 11.02 -16.03
N GLN A 171 -7.22 11.74 -17.01
CA GLN A 171 -7.53 13.16 -17.30
C GLN A 171 -8.80 13.30 -18.14
#